data_e4205982fe172603367afa56f3a6e607
#
_entry.id   e4205982fe172603367afa56f3a6e607
#
_cell.length_a   1.000
_cell.length_b   1.000
_cell.length_c   1.000
_cell.angle_alpha   90.00
_cell.angle_beta   90.00
_cell.angle_gamma   90.00
#
_symmetry.space_group_name_H-M   'P 1'
#
loop_
_entity.id
_entity.type
_entity.pdbx_description
1 polymer ?
#
loop_
_entity_poly.entity_id
_entity_poly.type
_entity_poly.pdbx_seq_one_letter_code
_entity_poly.pdbx_strand_id
1 'polypeptide(L)'
;MSRGQGPSGDDPSLIRPALDELVPYEPGKPVEELQRELGLERVVKLASNEGPYGPFPAAQEAIARAALELNRYPDGGVFRLRSALADLHGVEFEQVTVCAGADAVVGYTCLSTLDPGDEVVTGWPSFPSYVLDPLKLGGVSIRVPLRKDRIDFEAMLDAVTPRTKLVFIAAPNNPTGTTNTRGELDAYFEQVPPHVLTVLDQAYFEYIDAPEYPNAIVEYFGRGHRVLVLRTFSKIFGLAGLRVGYGVGPADVIAAIGKVRRAFDVTSMGQEAALASLGEHDEIARRRDANRESMAALARVLAANGLGAAGPAVANFLFVRVGDAEAMNEALLRRGAIVRPLGSFGAADALRITAGTLDEVAFLGEALAAIRAPVATAPTR
;
A
#
# COMPACT_ATOMS: atom_id res chain seq x y z
N MET A 1 0.16 -19.62 -55.51
CA MET A 1 -0.21 -18.99 -54.23
C MET A 1 0.91 -19.30 -53.24
N SER A 2 1.83 -18.34 -53.07
CA SER A 2 3.00 -18.44 -52.20
C SER A 2 2.53 -18.37 -50.75
N ARG A 3 2.84 -19.41 -49.94
CA ARG A 3 2.69 -19.37 -48.49
C ARG A 3 3.76 -18.43 -47.93
N GLY A 4 3.33 -17.37 -47.30
CA GLY A 4 4.22 -16.45 -46.60
C GLY A 4 5.07 -17.20 -45.57
N GLN A 5 6.36 -16.99 -45.63
CA GLN A 5 7.32 -17.40 -44.59
C GLN A 5 6.95 -16.68 -43.33
N GLY A 6 6.74 -17.41 -42.23
CA GLY A 6 6.62 -16.85 -40.91
C GLY A 6 7.92 -16.10 -40.53
N PRO A 7 7.87 -15.21 -39.55
CA PRO A 7 9.02 -14.40 -39.15
C PRO A 7 10.21 -15.33 -38.84
N SER A 8 11.35 -15.04 -39.46
CA SER A 8 12.63 -15.68 -39.16
C SER A 8 13.02 -15.37 -37.72
N GLY A 9 13.55 -16.36 -36.99
CA GLY A 9 13.84 -16.30 -35.56
C GLY A 9 14.93 -15.31 -35.09
N ASP A 10 15.25 -14.29 -35.89
CA ASP A 10 16.24 -13.23 -35.60
C ASP A 10 15.60 -11.81 -35.52
N ASP A 11 14.28 -11.69 -35.54
CA ASP A 11 13.65 -10.38 -35.38
C ASP A 11 13.76 -9.97 -33.89
N PRO A 12 14.44 -8.85 -33.57
CA PRO A 12 14.60 -8.44 -32.18
C PRO A 12 13.23 -8.24 -31.52
N SER A 13 13.04 -8.87 -30.38
CA SER A 13 11.78 -8.73 -29.60
C SER A 13 11.42 -7.26 -29.42
N LEU A 14 10.22 -6.89 -29.82
CA LEU A 14 9.66 -5.56 -29.57
C LEU A 14 9.46 -5.28 -28.07
N ILE A 15 9.34 -6.35 -27.29
CA ILE A 15 9.11 -6.28 -25.85
C ILE A 15 10.45 -6.22 -25.11
N ARG A 16 10.53 -5.35 -24.12
CA ARG A 16 11.75 -5.17 -23.30
C ARG A 16 12.03 -6.43 -22.48
N PRO A 17 13.27 -6.99 -22.51
CA PRO A 17 13.61 -8.19 -21.74
C PRO A 17 13.38 -8.03 -20.21
N ALA A 18 13.49 -6.83 -19.67
CA ALA A 18 13.20 -6.54 -18.25
C ALA A 18 11.76 -6.91 -17.83
N LEU A 19 10.84 -7.12 -18.79
CA LEU A 19 9.45 -7.51 -18.51
C LEU A 19 9.24 -9.03 -18.42
N ASP A 20 10.19 -9.83 -18.88
CA ASP A 20 10.05 -11.30 -18.92
C ASP A 20 10.00 -11.92 -17.52
N GLU A 21 10.65 -11.29 -16.55
CA GLU A 21 10.67 -11.72 -15.14
C GLU A 21 9.53 -11.13 -14.29
N LEU A 22 8.69 -10.25 -14.88
CA LEU A 22 7.63 -9.58 -14.12
C LEU A 22 6.38 -10.46 -14.03
N VAL A 23 5.96 -10.75 -12.81
CA VAL A 23 4.63 -11.31 -12.55
C VAL A 23 3.67 -10.13 -12.32
N PRO A 24 2.60 -10.00 -13.12
CA PRO A 24 1.62 -8.94 -12.93
C PRO A 24 1.02 -8.96 -11.51
N TYR A 25 0.77 -7.77 -10.96
CA TYR A 25 0.03 -7.68 -9.71
C TYR A 25 -1.41 -8.19 -9.92
N GLU A 26 -1.80 -9.21 -9.19
CA GLU A 26 -3.16 -9.72 -9.19
C GLU A 26 -4.01 -8.91 -8.19
N PRO A 27 -5.03 -8.16 -8.64
CA PRO A 27 -5.94 -7.49 -7.73
C PRO A 27 -6.77 -8.51 -6.95
N GLY A 28 -7.25 -8.11 -5.76
CA GLY A 28 -8.21 -8.93 -5.01
C GLY A 28 -9.52 -9.10 -5.79
N LYS A 29 -10.17 -10.25 -5.65
CA LYS A 29 -11.43 -10.58 -6.36
C LYS A 29 -12.52 -9.55 -6.03
N PRO A 30 -13.27 -9.02 -7.01
CA PRO A 30 -14.43 -8.16 -6.78
C PRO A 30 -15.57 -8.89 -6.04
N VAL A 31 -16.28 -8.17 -5.18
CA VAL A 31 -17.42 -8.73 -4.42
C VAL A 31 -18.51 -9.27 -5.35
N GLU A 32 -18.90 -8.48 -6.34
CA GLU A 32 -19.96 -8.80 -7.29
C GLU A 32 -19.63 -10.01 -8.18
N GLU A 33 -18.33 -10.21 -8.46
CA GLU A 33 -17.86 -11.36 -9.22
C GLU A 33 -18.03 -12.64 -8.38
N LEU A 34 -17.59 -12.63 -7.12
CA LEU A 34 -17.71 -13.77 -6.23
C LEU A 34 -19.18 -14.12 -5.96
N GLN A 35 -20.06 -13.12 -5.78
CA GLN A 35 -21.49 -13.30 -5.62
C GLN A 35 -22.11 -14.03 -6.82
N ARG A 36 -21.77 -13.59 -8.05
CA ARG A 36 -22.29 -14.22 -9.28
C ARG A 36 -21.80 -15.65 -9.45
N GLU A 37 -20.52 -15.91 -9.17
CA GLU A 37 -19.91 -17.23 -9.39
C GLU A 37 -20.43 -18.28 -8.42
N LEU A 38 -20.62 -17.91 -7.16
CA LEU A 38 -20.96 -18.84 -6.10
C LEU A 38 -22.41 -18.75 -5.62
N GLY A 39 -23.20 -17.81 -6.15
CA GLY A 39 -24.60 -17.60 -5.75
C GLY A 39 -24.76 -17.15 -4.30
N LEU A 40 -23.78 -16.39 -3.76
CA LEU A 40 -23.78 -15.97 -2.36
C LEU A 40 -24.62 -14.70 -2.18
N GLU A 41 -25.50 -14.70 -1.16
CA GLU A 41 -26.27 -13.50 -0.80
C GLU A 41 -25.41 -12.44 -0.11
N ARG A 42 -24.42 -12.87 0.68
CA ARG A 42 -23.52 -12.00 1.43
C ARG A 42 -22.05 -12.33 1.16
N VAL A 43 -21.28 -11.28 0.85
CA VAL A 43 -19.82 -11.33 0.71
C VAL A 43 -19.21 -10.16 1.47
N VAL A 44 -18.14 -10.42 2.21
CA VAL A 44 -17.35 -9.39 2.88
C VAL A 44 -15.94 -9.34 2.29
N LYS A 45 -15.41 -8.12 2.05
CA LYS A 45 -14.07 -7.93 1.47
C LYS A 45 -13.11 -7.34 2.49
N LEU A 46 -12.21 -8.19 3.00
CA LEU A 46 -11.19 -7.87 4.00
C LEU A 46 -9.78 -8.04 3.41
N ALA A 47 -9.57 -7.62 2.16
CA ALA A 47 -8.39 -7.98 1.36
C ALA A 47 -7.45 -6.81 1.04
N SER A 48 -7.96 -5.58 0.83
CA SER A 48 -7.19 -4.51 0.16
C SER A 48 -6.77 -3.38 1.10
N ASN A 49 -6.87 -3.57 2.41
CA ASN A 49 -6.58 -2.56 3.43
C ASN A 49 -7.39 -1.26 3.20
N GLU A 50 -8.58 -1.39 2.62
CA GLU A 50 -9.58 -0.33 2.56
C GLU A 50 -10.17 -0.11 3.95
N GLY A 51 -10.49 1.14 4.30
CA GLY A 51 -11.30 1.41 5.48
C GLY A 51 -12.75 0.96 5.24
N PRO A 52 -13.50 0.46 6.25
CA PRO A 52 -14.89 0.02 6.07
C PRO A 52 -15.87 1.19 5.89
N TYR A 53 -15.38 2.42 6.02
CA TYR A 53 -16.20 3.64 5.92
C TYR A 53 -15.93 4.35 4.60
N GLY A 54 -16.99 4.86 3.97
CA GLY A 54 -16.91 5.69 2.77
C GLY A 54 -16.20 7.04 3.00
N PRO A 55 -16.20 7.95 2.00
CA PRO A 55 -15.62 9.28 2.15
C PRO A 55 -16.24 10.07 3.33
N PHE A 56 -15.49 11.00 3.91
CA PHE A 56 -16.02 11.92 4.92
C PHE A 56 -17.20 12.73 4.36
N PRO A 57 -18.16 13.20 5.19
CA PRO A 57 -19.29 14.00 4.70
C PRO A 57 -18.86 15.20 3.86
N ALA A 58 -17.88 15.98 4.32
CA ALA A 58 -17.34 17.11 3.58
C ALA A 58 -16.72 16.70 2.22
N ALA A 59 -16.06 15.54 2.17
CA ALA A 59 -15.53 15.00 0.92
C ALA A 59 -16.64 14.56 -0.05
N GLN A 60 -17.74 13.96 0.44
CA GLN A 60 -18.89 13.58 -0.38
C GLN A 60 -19.53 14.80 -1.04
N GLU A 61 -19.70 15.90 -0.29
CA GLU A 61 -20.20 17.16 -0.85
C GLU A 61 -19.25 17.75 -1.88
N ALA A 62 -17.93 17.71 -1.64
CA ALA A 62 -16.92 18.20 -2.57
C ALA A 62 -16.91 17.37 -3.87
N ILE A 63 -17.04 16.03 -3.80
CA ILE A 63 -17.19 15.14 -4.95
C ILE A 63 -18.44 15.52 -5.76
N ALA A 64 -19.59 15.70 -5.08
CA ALA A 64 -20.84 16.05 -5.76
C ALA A 64 -20.74 17.39 -6.51
N ARG A 65 -20.09 18.38 -5.93
CA ARG A 65 -19.83 19.67 -6.62
C ARG A 65 -18.90 19.50 -7.81
N ALA A 66 -17.77 18.80 -7.63
CA ALA A 66 -16.80 18.60 -8.70
C ALA A 66 -17.36 17.77 -9.87
N ALA A 67 -18.32 16.88 -9.61
CA ALA A 67 -18.96 16.05 -10.64
C ALA A 67 -19.73 16.88 -11.69
N LEU A 68 -20.15 18.11 -11.37
CA LEU A 68 -20.86 19.00 -12.30
C LEU A 68 -19.97 19.55 -13.42
N GLU A 69 -18.64 19.48 -13.26
CA GLU A 69 -17.68 20.08 -14.20
C GLU A 69 -16.74 19.04 -14.84
N LEU A 70 -17.11 17.76 -14.86
CA LEU A 70 -16.27 16.66 -15.39
C LEU A 70 -15.98 16.73 -16.90
N ASN A 71 -16.61 17.63 -17.61
CA ASN A 71 -16.30 17.97 -19.00
C ASN A 71 -14.99 18.80 -19.14
N ARG A 72 -14.36 19.20 -18.04
CA ARG A 72 -13.10 19.91 -18.00
C ARG A 72 -11.98 19.05 -17.42
N TYR A 73 -10.77 19.24 -17.91
CA TYR A 73 -9.59 18.66 -17.29
C TYR A 73 -9.38 19.25 -15.88
N PRO A 74 -8.86 18.45 -14.93
CA PRO A 74 -8.49 18.95 -13.60
C PRO A 74 -7.32 19.94 -13.66
N ASP A 75 -7.07 20.64 -12.55
CA ASP A 75 -5.81 21.38 -12.39
C ASP A 75 -4.62 20.41 -12.45
N GLY A 76 -3.81 20.50 -13.51
CA GLY A 76 -2.62 19.66 -13.69
C GLY A 76 -1.51 19.92 -12.67
N GLY A 77 -1.48 21.12 -12.08
CA GLY A 77 -0.55 21.49 -11.01
C GLY A 77 -0.98 21.03 -9.63
N VAL A 78 -2.26 20.68 -9.46
CA VAL A 78 -2.89 20.32 -8.17
C VAL A 78 -2.64 21.42 -7.12
N PHE A 79 -2.69 22.68 -7.55
CA PHE A 79 -2.19 23.83 -6.78
C PHE A 79 -2.83 23.95 -5.39
N ARG A 80 -4.18 23.92 -5.31
CA ARG A 80 -4.90 24.11 -4.05
C ARG A 80 -4.58 23.04 -3.02
N LEU A 81 -4.57 21.77 -3.43
CA LEU A 81 -4.27 20.67 -2.52
C LEU A 81 -2.79 20.66 -2.13
N ARG A 82 -1.87 20.94 -3.07
CA ARG A 82 -0.44 21.05 -2.75
C ARG A 82 -0.16 22.18 -1.77
N SER A 83 -0.76 23.36 -1.95
CA SER A 83 -0.63 24.49 -1.02
C SER A 83 -1.15 24.12 0.37
N ALA A 84 -2.35 23.52 0.46
CA ALA A 84 -2.90 23.10 1.74
C ALA A 84 -2.05 22.04 2.45
N LEU A 85 -1.42 21.11 1.71
CA LEU A 85 -0.49 20.11 2.27
C LEU A 85 0.82 20.75 2.72
N ALA A 86 1.34 21.74 1.97
CA ALA A 86 2.52 22.49 2.36
C ALA A 86 2.29 23.24 3.69
N ASP A 87 1.15 23.95 3.79
CA ASP A 87 0.74 24.63 5.01
C ASP A 87 0.56 23.66 6.18
N LEU A 88 -0.13 22.52 5.95
CA LEU A 88 -0.38 21.49 6.97
C LEU A 88 0.92 20.92 7.56
N HIS A 89 1.94 20.74 6.73
CA HIS A 89 3.20 20.14 7.14
C HIS A 89 4.29 21.15 7.46
N GLY A 90 4.06 22.45 7.25
CA GLY A 90 5.04 23.51 7.47
C GLY A 90 6.25 23.38 6.53
N VAL A 91 6.02 23.04 5.27
CA VAL A 91 7.05 22.87 4.23
C VAL A 91 6.76 23.78 3.03
N GLU A 92 7.74 23.96 2.14
CA GLU A 92 7.56 24.75 0.94
C GLU A 92 6.71 24.04 -0.11
N PHE A 93 6.01 24.79 -0.95
CA PHE A 93 5.16 24.24 -2.03
C PHE A 93 5.96 23.33 -2.99
N GLU A 94 7.22 23.65 -3.26
CA GLU A 94 8.14 22.89 -4.11
C GLU A 94 8.57 21.56 -3.50
N GLN A 95 8.32 21.35 -2.21
CA GLN A 95 8.65 20.13 -1.47
C GLN A 95 7.47 19.14 -1.42
N VAL A 96 6.34 19.46 -2.05
CA VAL A 96 5.14 18.61 -2.08
C VAL A 96 4.83 18.16 -3.51
N THR A 97 4.55 16.86 -3.70
CA THR A 97 3.95 16.33 -4.92
C THR A 97 2.65 15.60 -4.61
N VAL A 98 1.65 15.71 -5.50
CA VAL A 98 0.39 14.97 -5.40
C VAL A 98 0.20 14.16 -6.68
N CYS A 99 -0.10 12.87 -6.55
CA CYS A 99 -0.18 11.92 -7.67
C CYS A 99 -1.40 11.00 -7.53
N ALA A 100 -1.63 10.16 -8.54
CA ALA A 100 -2.71 9.16 -8.59
C ALA A 100 -2.52 8.01 -7.55
N GLY A 101 -2.44 8.38 -6.27
CA GLY A 101 -2.12 7.53 -5.13
C GLY A 101 -0.63 7.56 -4.77
N ALA A 102 -0.29 7.12 -3.56
CA ALA A 102 1.11 7.00 -3.12
C ALA A 102 1.90 6.03 -4.00
N ASP A 103 1.25 5.00 -4.54
CA ASP A 103 1.85 4.05 -5.47
C ASP A 103 2.39 4.74 -6.75
N ALA A 104 1.67 5.72 -7.29
CA ALA A 104 2.16 6.52 -8.42
C ALA A 104 3.40 7.35 -8.04
N VAL A 105 3.48 7.85 -6.78
CA VAL A 105 4.70 8.53 -6.31
C VAL A 105 5.90 7.57 -6.30
N VAL A 106 5.72 6.30 -5.87
CA VAL A 106 6.76 5.26 -5.95
C VAL A 106 7.23 5.09 -7.39
N GLY A 107 6.29 4.86 -8.33
CA GLY A 107 6.62 4.65 -9.74
C GLY A 107 7.33 5.86 -10.37
N TYR A 108 6.86 7.08 -10.11
CA TYR A 108 7.50 8.30 -10.62
C TYR A 108 8.85 8.58 -9.97
N THR A 109 9.04 8.20 -8.70
CA THR A 109 10.35 8.27 -8.06
C THR A 109 11.34 7.34 -8.76
N CYS A 110 10.97 6.08 -8.99
CA CYS A 110 11.80 5.15 -9.76
C CYS A 110 12.11 5.70 -11.16
N LEU A 111 11.08 6.18 -11.87
CA LEU A 111 11.22 6.69 -13.24
C LEU A 111 12.12 7.94 -13.34
N SER A 112 12.20 8.74 -12.27
CA SER A 112 12.99 9.96 -12.23
C SER A 112 14.43 9.76 -11.70
N THR A 113 14.75 8.60 -11.09
CA THR A 113 16.03 8.39 -10.41
C THR A 113 16.83 7.20 -10.89
N LEU A 114 16.19 6.22 -11.54
CA LEU A 114 16.85 4.95 -11.89
C LEU A 114 17.17 4.86 -13.37
N ASP A 115 18.42 4.50 -13.65
CA ASP A 115 18.89 3.97 -14.92
C ASP A 115 19.01 2.43 -14.84
N PRO A 116 19.06 1.71 -15.98
CA PRO A 116 19.31 0.27 -15.99
C PRO A 116 20.58 -0.11 -15.22
N GLY A 117 20.45 -1.07 -14.28
CA GLY A 117 21.56 -1.52 -13.43
C GLY A 117 21.71 -0.76 -12.12
N ASP A 118 20.99 0.35 -11.89
CA ASP A 118 20.91 0.98 -10.58
C ASP A 118 20.19 0.08 -9.57
N GLU A 119 20.57 0.18 -8.31
CA GLU A 119 20.10 -0.69 -7.24
C GLU A 119 19.07 0.00 -6.34
N VAL A 120 18.10 -0.79 -5.91
CA VAL A 120 17.09 -0.42 -4.93
C VAL A 120 17.09 -1.44 -3.80
N VAL A 121 17.17 -1.00 -2.55
CA VAL A 121 17.12 -1.87 -1.37
C VAL A 121 15.76 -1.75 -0.68
N THR A 122 15.16 -2.87 -0.31
CA THR A 122 13.92 -2.92 0.47
C THR A 122 13.86 -4.13 1.39
N GLY A 123 13.23 -3.98 2.55
CA GLY A 123 12.85 -5.12 3.38
C GLY A 123 11.82 -6.01 2.66
N TRP A 124 11.90 -7.34 2.80
CA TRP A 124 11.01 -8.26 2.11
C TRP A 124 10.58 -9.43 3.00
N PRO A 125 9.27 -9.79 3.05
CA PRO A 125 8.11 -9.32 2.28
C PRO A 125 7.70 -7.87 2.57
N SER A 126 7.32 -7.13 1.52
CA SER A 126 6.86 -5.74 1.60
C SER A 126 5.92 -5.40 0.44
N PHE A 127 5.65 -4.11 0.21
CA PHE A 127 4.74 -3.68 -0.85
C PHE A 127 5.37 -3.96 -2.24
N PRO A 128 4.65 -4.68 -3.13
CA PRO A 128 5.24 -5.19 -4.37
C PRO A 128 5.82 -4.12 -5.30
N SER A 129 5.27 -2.91 -5.33
CA SER A 129 5.75 -1.84 -6.21
C SER A 129 7.21 -1.45 -5.92
N TYR A 130 7.72 -1.65 -4.69
CA TYR A 130 9.13 -1.38 -4.37
C TYR A 130 10.09 -2.31 -5.10
N VAL A 131 9.59 -3.45 -5.57
CA VAL A 131 10.35 -4.41 -6.36
C VAL A 131 10.00 -4.31 -7.84
N LEU A 132 8.69 -4.22 -8.16
CA LEU A 132 8.21 -4.27 -9.54
C LEU A 132 8.58 -3.01 -10.33
N ASP A 133 8.49 -1.81 -9.72
CA ASP A 133 8.74 -0.57 -10.46
C ASP A 133 10.23 -0.40 -10.83
N PRO A 134 11.22 -0.68 -9.97
CA PRO A 134 12.60 -0.75 -10.40
C PRO A 134 12.86 -1.77 -11.52
N LEU A 135 12.31 -2.98 -11.41
CA LEU A 135 12.48 -4.03 -12.43
C LEU A 135 11.94 -3.61 -13.80
N LYS A 136 10.80 -2.90 -13.85
CA LYS A 136 10.25 -2.34 -15.12
C LYS A 136 11.24 -1.42 -15.84
N LEU A 137 12.16 -0.82 -15.11
CA LEU A 137 13.17 0.10 -15.64
C LEU A 137 14.53 -0.58 -15.95
N GLY A 138 14.66 -1.87 -15.64
CA GLY A 138 15.92 -2.59 -15.72
C GLY A 138 16.84 -2.35 -14.53
N GLY A 139 16.30 -1.80 -13.44
CA GLY A 139 16.99 -1.68 -12.14
C GLY A 139 17.05 -3.02 -11.40
N VAL A 140 17.86 -3.09 -10.38
CA VAL A 140 18.10 -4.27 -9.55
C VAL A 140 17.45 -4.10 -8.20
N SER A 141 16.50 -4.97 -7.83
CA SER A 141 15.82 -4.94 -6.54
C SER A 141 16.49 -5.89 -5.54
N ILE A 142 17.17 -5.33 -4.55
CA ILE A 142 17.82 -6.06 -3.44
C ILE A 142 16.80 -6.22 -2.33
N ARG A 143 16.35 -7.47 -2.11
CA ARG A 143 15.33 -7.83 -1.13
C ARG A 143 16.01 -8.34 0.14
N VAL A 144 15.97 -7.55 1.20
CA VAL A 144 16.55 -7.91 2.50
C VAL A 144 15.49 -8.62 3.34
N PRO A 145 15.72 -9.86 3.80
CA PRO A 145 14.77 -10.59 4.62
C PRO A 145 14.39 -9.83 5.90
N LEU A 146 13.11 -9.83 6.23
CA LEU A 146 12.65 -9.28 7.52
C LEU A 146 13.18 -10.11 8.69
N ARG A 147 13.46 -9.47 9.81
CA ARG A 147 13.82 -10.12 11.07
C ARG A 147 12.62 -10.07 12.01
N LYS A 148 12.02 -11.25 12.32
CA LYS A 148 10.79 -11.35 13.14
C LYS A 148 9.65 -10.49 12.59
N ASP A 149 9.43 -10.56 11.28
CA ASP A 149 8.41 -9.82 10.53
C ASP A 149 8.56 -8.28 10.59
N ARG A 150 9.73 -7.75 10.98
CA ARG A 150 10.09 -6.33 11.01
C ARG A 150 11.26 -6.04 10.06
N ILE A 151 11.33 -4.83 9.57
CA ILE A 151 12.45 -4.37 8.75
C ILE A 151 13.75 -4.46 9.57
N ASP A 152 14.77 -5.07 9.00
CA ASP A 152 16.13 -5.15 9.56
C ASP A 152 16.99 -4.05 8.94
N PHE A 153 17.07 -2.90 9.62
CA PHE A 153 17.81 -1.75 9.11
C PHE A 153 19.32 -1.99 9.01
N GLU A 154 19.90 -2.79 9.92
CA GLU A 154 21.32 -3.14 9.87
C GLU A 154 21.61 -3.92 8.57
N ALA A 155 20.84 -4.98 8.31
CA ALA A 155 21.00 -5.76 7.08
C ALA A 155 20.68 -4.94 5.82
N MET A 156 19.75 -3.96 5.88
CA MET A 156 19.49 -3.07 4.76
C MET A 156 20.64 -2.12 4.48
N LEU A 157 21.29 -1.56 5.52
CA LEU A 157 22.48 -0.71 5.38
C LEU A 157 23.67 -1.49 4.81
N ASP A 158 23.88 -2.73 5.26
CA ASP A 158 24.91 -3.62 4.73
C ASP A 158 24.71 -3.96 3.25
N ALA A 159 23.46 -3.95 2.79
CA ALA A 159 23.12 -4.20 1.39
C ALA A 159 23.29 -2.97 0.47
N VAL A 160 23.52 -1.78 1.03
CA VAL A 160 23.73 -0.55 0.25
C VAL A 160 25.09 -0.56 -0.43
N THR A 161 25.13 -0.26 -1.72
CA THR A 161 26.35 -0.14 -2.52
C THR A 161 26.45 1.25 -3.17
N PRO A 162 27.57 1.59 -3.83
CA PRO A 162 27.66 2.84 -4.61
C PRO A 162 26.64 2.93 -5.77
N ARG A 163 26.02 1.82 -6.20
CA ARG A 163 24.96 1.80 -7.22
C ARG A 163 23.55 1.95 -6.62
N THR A 164 23.41 1.87 -5.30
CA THR A 164 22.11 2.03 -4.64
C THR A 164 21.64 3.47 -4.75
N LYS A 165 20.52 3.70 -5.40
CA LYS A 165 19.87 5.01 -5.54
C LYS A 165 18.75 5.21 -4.53
N LEU A 166 17.98 4.16 -4.28
CA LEU A 166 16.78 4.21 -3.45
C LEU A 166 16.82 3.15 -2.35
N VAL A 167 16.31 3.51 -1.19
CA VAL A 167 15.93 2.58 -0.13
C VAL A 167 14.46 2.78 0.17
N PHE A 168 13.64 1.73 -0.01
CA PHE A 168 12.23 1.77 0.37
C PHE A 168 12.01 1.19 1.76
N ILE A 169 11.34 1.96 2.61
CA ILE A 169 10.97 1.60 3.97
C ILE A 169 9.47 1.84 4.12
N ALA A 170 8.70 0.79 4.36
CA ALA A 170 7.29 0.92 4.74
C ALA A 170 7.18 0.85 6.29
N ALA A 171 6.68 1.90 6.89
CA ALA A 171 6.51 1.99 8.34
C ALA A 171 5.16 2.66 8.68
N PRO A 172 4.12 1.87 8.97
CA PRO A 172 4.06 0.40 9.12
C PRO A 172 4.27 -0.36 7.81
N ASN A 173 4.91 -1.54 7.92
CA ASN A 173 5.14 -2.40 6.76
C ASN A 173 3.84 -3.09 6.29
N ASN A 174 3.60 -3.10 5.02
CA ASN A 174 2.60 -3.91 4.36
C ASN A 174 3.35 -5.04 3.63
N PRO A 175 3.19 -6.35 3.98
CA PRO A 175 1.95 -6.91 4.55
C PRO A 175 1.99 -7.23 6.06
N THR A 176 3.08 -7.01 6.79
CA THR A 176 3.21 -7.52 8.16
C THR A 176 2.45 -6.70 9.22
N GLY A 177 2.13 -5.44 8.92
CA GLY A 177 1.49 -4.51 9.86
C GLY A 177 2.42 -4.00 10.96
N THR A 178 3.65 -4.52 11.02
CA THR A 178 4.66 -4.16 12.01
C THR A 178 5.31 -2.81 11.68
N THR A 179 5.88 -2.17 12.68
CA THR A 179 6.69 -0.96 12.49
C THR A 179 7.98 -1.04 13.28
N ASN A 180 8.92 -0.18 12.95
CA ASN A 180 10.17 0.00 13.67
C ASN A 180 10.03 1.12 14.70
N THR A 181 10.83 1.08 15.74
CA THR A 181 10.87 2.12 16.77
C THR A 181 11.54 3.39 16.24
N ARG A 182 11.26 4.53 16.91
CA ARG A 182 11.95 5.80 16.66
C ARG A 182 13.47 5.62 16.70
N GLY A 183 14.01 4.97 17.74
CA GLY A 183 15.45 4.76 17.89
C GLY A 183 16.07 3.94 16.76
N GLU A 184 15.37 2.94 16.22
CA GLU A 184 15.84 2.18 15.05
C GLU A 184 15.86 3.03 13.79
N LEU A 185 14.85 3.89 13.58
CA LEU A 185 14.82 4.82 12.46
C LEU A 185 15.89 5.92 12.61
N ASP A 186 16.08 6.48 13.79
CA ASP A 186 17.13 7.46 14.08
C ASP A 186 18.52 6.88 13.75
N ALA A 187 18.81 5.66 14.22
CA ALA A 187 20.07 4.97 13.93
C ALA A 187 20.27 4.68 12.44
N TYR A 188 19.20 4.37 11.71
CA TYR A 188 19.25 4.21 10.26
C TYR A 188 19.59 5.54 9.56
N PHE A 189 18.92 6.64 9.91
CA PHE A 189 19.14 7.94 9.28
C PHE A 189 20.52 8.55 9.60
N GLU A 190 21.13 8.17 10.72
CA GLU A 190 22.52 8.56 11.04
C GLU A 190 23.55 7.84 10.16
N GLN A 191 23.21 6.67 9.61
CA GLN A 191 24.15 5.79 8.90
C GLN A 191 23.93 5.72 7.39
N VAL A 192 22.70 5.99 6.90
CA VAL A 192 22.42 5.90 5.47
C VAL A 192 23.30 6.86 4.66
N PRO A 193 23.99 6.37 3.59
CA PRO A 193 24.86 7.22 2.81
C PRO A 193 24.13 8.39 2.13
N PRO A 194 24.73 9.58 2.03
CA PRO A 194 24.08 10.79 1.52
C PRO A 194 23.70 10.74 0.02
N HIS A 195 24.24 9.79 -0.75
CA HIS A 195 23.88 9.59 -2.15
C HIS A 195 22.57 8.83 -2.32
N VAL A 196 22.07 8.19 -1.26
CA VAL A 196 20.83 7.40 -1.27
C VAL A 196 19.63 8.28 -0.93
N LEU A 197 18.56 8.17 -1.71
CA LEU A 197 17.25 8.70 -1.33
C LEU A 197 16.47 7.62 -0.58
N THR A 198 16.11 7.88 0.67
CA THR A 198 15.18 7.03 1.40
C THR A 198 13.75 7.41 1.04
N VAL A 199 12.94 6.45 0.61
CA VAL A 199 11.49 6.60 0.42
C VAL A 199 10.79 5.95 1.60
N LEU A 200 10.28 6.77 2.52
CA LEU A 200 9.62 6.30 3.74
C LEU A 200 8.11 6.35 3.58
N ASP A 201 7.51 5.19 3.38
CA ASP A 201 6.07 5.05 3.16
C ASP A 201 5.32 4.97 4.49
N GLN A 202 4.58 6.02 4.78
CA GLN A 202 3.70 6.16 5.94
C GLN A 202 2.22 6.13 5.53
N ALA A 203 1.82 5.26 4.60
CA ALA A 203 0.43 5.15 4.12
C ALA A 203 -0.60 4.83 5.23
N TYR A 204 -0.16 4.34 6.37
CA TYR A 204 -1.01 3.99 7.51
C TYR A 204 -0.82 4.91 8.72
N PHE A 205 -0.16 6.05 8.55
CA PHE A 205 0.21 6.97 9.62
C PHE A 205 -0.99 7.40 10.48
N GLU A 206 -2.10 7.74 9.85
CA GLU A 206 -3.27 8.29 10.54
C GLU A 206 -3.99 7.26 11.44
N TYR A 207 -3.70 5.95 11.29
CA TYR A 207 -4.18 4.91 12.21
C TYR A 207 -3.40 4.84 13.52
N ILE A 208 -2.21 5.45 13.59
CA ILE A 208 -1.30 5.31 14.72
C ILE A 208 -1.45 6.51 15.63
N ASP A 209 -1.68 6.22 16.90
CA ASP A 209 -1.75 7.21 17.98
C ASP A 209 -0.76 6.77 19.08
N ALA A 210 0.52 6.82 18.74
CA ALA A 210 1.61 6.38 19.61
C ALA A 210 2.75 7.40 19.54
N PRO A 211 3.12 8.04 20.67
CA PRO A 211 4.16 9.08 20.69
C PRO A 211 5.53 8.59 20.21
N GLU A 212 5.78 7.31 20.34
CA GLU A 212 7.01 6.66 19.87
C GLU A 212 7.07 6.47 18.36
N TYR A 213 5.97 6.66 17.63
CA TYR A 213 5.95 6.58 16.18
C TYR A 213 6.24 7.95 15.55
N PRO A 214 7.34 8.10 14.82
CA PRO A 214 7.77 9.40 14.33
C PRO A 214 6.89 9.92 13.18
N ASN A 215 6.59 11.22 13.20
CA ASN A 215 6.15 11.93 12.00
C ASN A 215 7.37 12.20 11.12
N ALA A 216 7.59 11.38 10.11
CA ALA A 216 8.79 11.42 9.31
C ALA A 216 8.98 12.73 8.53
N ILE A 217 7.89 13.45 8.21
CA ILE A 217 7.96 14.76 7.57
C ILE A 217 8.64 15.77 8.51
N VAL A 218 8.23 15.79 9.77
CA VAL A 218 8.78 16.72 10.77
C VAL A 218 10.15 16.27 11.25
N GLU A 219 10.29 14.97 11.54
CA GLU A 219 11.43 14.46 12.31
C GLU A 219 12.63 14.06 11.44
N TYR A 220 12.41 13.66 10.20
CA TYR A 220 13.54 13.29 9.31
C TYR A 220 13.69 14.30 8.18
N PHE A 221 12.62 14.57 7.41
CA PHE A 221 12.72 15.56 6.35
C PHE A 221 12.99 16.95 6.91
N GLY A 222 12.27 17.38 7.95
CA GLY A 222 12.47 18.67 8.61
C GLY A 222 13.86 18.86 9.26
N ARG A 223 14.59 17.76 9.54
CA ARG A 223 15.99 17.80 10.02
C ARG A 223 17.03 17.73 8.90
N GLY A 224 16.59 17.73 7.64
CA GLY A 224 17.48 17.79 6.47
C GLY A 224 17.97 16.44 5.96
N HIS A 225 17.43 15.30 6.43
CA HIS A 225 17.73 14.01 5.82
C HIS A 225 17.18 13.92 4.39
N ARG A 226 17.88 13.21 3.50
CA ARG A 226 17.46 12.99 2.12
C ARG A 226 16.38 11.92 2.08
N VAL A 227 15.15 12.31 2.43
CA VAL A 227 13.98 11.42 2.54
C VAL A 227 12.79 11.97 1.77
N LEU A 228 12.08 11.09 1.05
CA LEU A 228 10.76 11.32 0.48
C LEU A 228 9.74 10.56 1.31
N VAL A 229 8.87 11.27 2.03
CA VAL A 229 7.84 10.67 2.88
C VAL A 229 6.54 10.56 2.09
N LEU A 230 5.97 9.36 2.03
CA LEU A 230 4.72 9.09 1.31
C LEU A 230 3.53 9.05 2.28
N ARG A 231 2.40 9.58 1.84
CA ARG A 231 1.09 9.53 2.50
C ARG A 231 -0.03 9.28 1.48
N THR A 232 -1.19 8.84 1.92
CA THR A 232 -2.30 8.51 1.02
C THR A 232 -3.66 8.86 1.61
N PHE A 233 -4.59 9.24 0.74
CA PHE A 233 -6.00 9.39 1.09
C PHE A 233 -6.80 8.08 0.90
N SER A 234 -6.15 7.00 0.48
CA SER A 234 -6.80 5.71 0.19
C SER A 234 -7.21 4.92 1.44
N LYS A 235 -6.72 5.27 2.63
CA LYS A 235 -6.89 4.47 3.85
C LYS A 235 -7.94 5.09 4.77
N ILE A 236 -7.55 5.71 5.86
CA ILE A 236 -8.49 6.25 6.85
C ILE A 236 -9.48 7.27 6.28
N PHE A 237 -9.09 8.00 5.23
CA PHE A 237 -9.93 9.01 4.59
C PHE A 237 -11.06 8.42 3.73
N GLY A 238 -11.03 7.12 3.42
CA GLY A 238 -12.07 6.45 2.63
C GLY A 238 -12.11 6.83 1.15
N LEU A 239 -10.99 7.32 0.59
CA LEU A 239 -10.90 7.80 -0.79
C LEU A 239 -10.13 6.84 -1.73
N ALA A 240 -10.07 5.54 -1.41
CA ALA A 240 -9.31 4.56 -2.18
C ALA A 240 -9.65 4.57 -3.69
N GLY A 241 -10.93 4.71 -4.04
CA GLY A 241 -11.41 4.75 -5.42
C GLY A 241 -11.06 6.02 -6.18
N LEU A 242 -10.75 7.14 -5.49
CA LEU A 242 -10.39 8.41 -6.13
C LEU A 242 -8.91 8.52 -6.48
N ARG A 243 -8.08 7.58 -6.02
CA ARG A 243 -6.66 7.52 -6.34
C ARG A 243 -5.92 8.82 -6.01
N VAL A 244 -5.82 9.21 -4.75
CA VAL A 244 -5.06 10.39 -4.31
C VAL A 244 -4.03 10.00 -3.25
N GLY A 245 -2.79 10.40 -3.48
CA GLY A 245 -1.68 10.28 -2.54
C GLY A 245 -0.66 11.38 -2.78
N TYR A 246 0.25 11.55 -1.85
CA TYR A 246 1.25 12.60 -1.94
C TYR A 246 2.59 12.19 -1.36
N GLY A 247 3.62 12.92 -1.77
CA GLY A 247 4.97 12.84 -1.22
C GLY A 247 5.45 14.20 -0.73
N VAL A 248 6.18 14.21 0.38
CA VAL A 248 6.91 15.39 0.88
C VAL A 248 8.38 15.04 0.93
N GLY A 249 9.22 15.85 0.28
CA GLY A 249 10.65 15.55 0.16
C GLY A 249 11.47 16.66 -0.47
N PRO A 250 12.76 16.41 -0.80
CA PRO A 250 13.65 17.40 -1.36
C PRO A 250 13.09 18.01 -2.65
N ALA A 251 13.19 19.34 -2.79
CA ALA A 251 12.63 20.07 -3.93
C ALA A 251 13.19 19.61 -5.28
N ASP A 252 14.45 19.20 -5.34
CA ASP A 252 15.08 18.63 -6.54
C ASP A 252 14.43 17.31 -6.96
N VAL A 253 14.11 16.43 -5.99
CA VAL A 253 13.39 15.16 -6.21
C VAL A 253 11.96 15.44 -6.68
N ILE A 254 11.25 16.35 -6.00
CA ILE A 254 9.87 16.73 -6.37
C ILE A 254 9.83 17.32 -7.79
N ALA A 255 10.80 18.17 -8.13
CA ALA A 255 10.92 18.72 -9.49
C ALA A 255 11.19 17.65 -10.55
N ALA A 256 12.03 16.64 -10.21
CA ALA A 256 12.30 15.50 -11.11
C ALA A 256 11.04 14.64 -11.32
N ILE A 257 10.30 14.31 -10.26
CA ILE A 257 9.00 13.64 -10.32
C ILE A 257 8.03 14.43 -11.22
N GLY A 258 7.99 15.76 -11.09
CA GLY A 258 7.16 16.64 -11.89
C GLY A 258 7.41 16.54 -13.40
N LYS A 259 8.64 16.21 -13.83
CA LYS A 259 8.99 16.04 -15.25
C LYS A 259 8.46 14.73 -15.86
N VAL A 260 8.32 13.69 -15.06
CA VAL A 260 7.90 12.35 -15.53
C VAL A 260 6.44 12.02 -15.18
N ARG A 261 5.83 12.80 -14.29
CA ARG A 261 4.43 12.67 -13.92
C ARG A 261 3.52 12.93 -15.12
N ARG A 262 2.47 12.11 -15.27
CA ARG A 262 1.46 12.31 -16.32
C ARG A 262 0.74 13.64 -16.14
N ALA A 263 0.42 14.29 -17.24
CA ALA A 263 -0.47 15.44 -17.20
C ALA A 263 -1.85 15.02 -16.66
N PHE A 264 -2.45 15.86 -15.82
CA PHE A 264 -3.78 15.61 -15.24
C PHE A 264 -3.90 14.29 -14.45
N ASP A 265 -2.84 13.90 -13.77
CA ASP A 265 -2.69 12.62 -13.06
C ASP A 265 -3.77 12.39 -11.98
N VAL A 266 -4.26 13.47 -11.33
CA VAL A 266 -5.26 13.43 -10.27
C VAL A 266 -6.54 14.10 -10.73
N THR A 267 -7.66 13.38 -10.63
CA THR A 267 -8.98 13.88 -11.06
C THR A 267 -9.45 15.09 -10.22
N SER A 268 -10.32 15.93 -10.78
CA SER A 268 -10.92 17.07 -10.04
C SER A 268 -11.67 16.60 -8.78
N MET A 269 -12.44 15.52 -8.87
CA MET A 269 -13.12 14.93 -7.71
C MET A 269 -12.12 14.46 -6.65
N GLY A 270 -11.00 13.87 -7.07
CA GLY A 270 -9.94 13.44 -6.15
C GLY A 270 -9.29 14.61 -5.42
N GLN A 271 -8.97 15.68 -6.15
CA GLN A 271 -8.36 16.90 -5.58
C GLN A 271 -9.30 17.56 -4.55
N GLU A 272 -10.56 17.78 -4.91
CA GLU A 272 -11.54 18.44 -4.05
C GLU A 272 -11.91 17.59 -2.82
N ALA A 273 -12.07 16.28 -2.98
CA ALA A 273 -12.34 15.37 -1.87
C ALA A 273 -11.18 15.29 -0.87
N ALA A 274 -9.95 15.20 -1.37
CA ALA A 274 -8.76 15.18 -0.54
C ALA A 274 -8.60 16.50 0.23
N LEU A 275 -8.77 17.64 -0.46
CA LEU A 275 -8.71 18.96 0.16
C LEU A 275 -9.76 19.12 1.27
N ALA A 276 -11.00 18.72 1.01
CA ALA A 276 -12.08 18.77 1.99
C ALA A 276 -11.86 17.85 3.20
N SER A 277 -11.02 16.81 3.05
CA SER A 277 -10.74 15.83 4.12
C SER A 277 -9.64 16.28 5.09
N LEU A 278 -8.82 17.28 4.74
CA LEU A 278 -7.64 17.65 5.56
C LEU A 278 -8.01 18.21 6.93
N GLY A 279 -9.16 18.88 7.07
CA GLY A 279 -9.63 19.49 8.32
C GLY A 279 -10.46 18.57 9.23
N GLU A 280 -10.76 17.34 8.81
CA GLU A 280 -11.71 16.44 9.46
C GLU A 280 -11.07 15.62 10.62
N HIS A 281 -10.43 16.31 11.57
CA HIS A 281 -9.67 15.69 12.65
C HIS A 281 -10.52 14.79 13.56
N ASP A 282 -11.76 15.20 13.86
CA ASP A 282 -12.68 14.42 14.70
C ASP A 282 -13.08 13.09 14.01
N GLU A 283 -13.31 13.13 12.70
CA GLU A 283 -13.67 11.93 11.95
C GLU A 283 -12.46 10.99 11.80
N ILE A 284 -11.25 11.52 11.64
CA ILE A 284 -10.01 10.72 11.69
C ILE A 284 -9.87 10.03 13.03
N ALA A 285 -10.06 10.77 14.15
CA ALA A 285 -9.97 10.21 15.49
C ALA A 285 -11.03 9.11 15.70
N ARG A 286 -12.28 9.36 15.32
CA ARG A 286 -13.37 8.37 15.38
C ARG A 286 -13.02 7.09 14.62
N ARG A 287 -12.50 7.21 13.38
CA ARG A 287 -12.12 6.04 12.55
C ARG A 287 -10.92 5.30 13.11
N ARG A 288 -9.98 5.99 13.72
CA ARG A 288 -8.84 5.39 14.42
C ARG A 288 -9.31 4.53 15.61
N ASP A 289 -10.26 5.06 16.40
CA ASP A 289 -10.83 4.32 17.54
C ASP A 289 -11.61 3.09 17.07
N ALA A 290 -12.46 3.24 16.05
CA ALA A 290 -13.18 2.13 15.44
C ALA A 290 -12.24 1.06 14.84
N ASN A 291 -11.15 1.48 14.23
CA ASN A 291 -10.12 0.54 13.75
C ASN A 291 -9.45 -0.21 14.91
N ARG A 292 -9.13 0.46 16.01
CA ARG A 292 -8.54 -0.18 17.20
C ARG A 292 -9.47 -1.26 17.76
N GLU A 293 -10.77 -0.97 17.85
CA GLU A 293 -11.78 -1.93 18.30
C GLU A 293 -11.90 -3.12 17.36
N SER A 294 -11.97 -2.85 16.04
CA SER A 294 -12.06 -3.88 15.01
C SER A 294 -10.81 -4.77 14.96
N MET A 295 -9.61 -4.20 15.05
CA MET A 295 -8.36 -4.94 15.12
C MET A 295 -8.31 -5.87 16.33
N ALA A 296 -8.77 -5.40 17.50
CA ALA A 296 -8.86 -6.22 18.70
C ALA A 296 -9.90 -7.36 18.53
N ALA A 297 -11.03 -7.09 17.91
CA ALA A 297 -12.04 -8.11 17.59
C ALA A 297 -11.49 -9.16 16.59
N LEU A 298 -10.82 -8.70 15.53
CA LEU A 298 -10.19 -9.58 14.54
C LEU A 298 -9.14 -10.48 15.17
N ALA A 299 -8.28 -9.95 16.04
CA ALA A 299 -7.30 -10.76 16.77
C ALA A 299 -7.95 -11.84 17.64
N ARG A 300 -9.06 -11.51 18.34
CA ARG A 300 -9.83 -12.50 19.12
C ARG A 300 -10.45 -13.58 18.24
N VAL A 301 -11.03 -13.21 17.10
CA VAL A 301 -11.63 -14.14 16.14
C VAL A 301 -10.58 -15.10 15.60
N LEU A 302 -9.42 -14.59 15.22
CA LEU A 302 -8.31 -15.44 14.75
C LEU A 302 -7.81 -16.39 15.84
N ALA A 303 -7.58 -15.90 17.05
CA ALA A 303 -7.14 -16.72 18.18
C ALA A 303 -8.15 -17.84 18.53
N ALA A 304 -9.45 -17.53 18.53
CA ALA A 304 -10.53 -18.53 18.74
C ALA A 304 -10.53 -19.63 17.67
N ASN A 305 -10.00 -19.32 16.47
CA ASN A 305 -9.81 -20.27 15.39
C ASN A 305 -8.39 -20.85 15.32
N GLY A 306 -7.56 -20.70 16.38
CA GLY A 306 -6.19 -21.24 16.49
C GLY A 306 -5.21 -20.60 15.50
N LEU A 307 -5.51 -19.40 15.04
CA LEU A 307 -4.65 -18.59 14.16
C LEU A 307 -4.08 -17.43 14.98
N GLY A 308 -2.75 -17.28 14.96
CA GLY A 308 -2.06 -16.16 15.59
C GLY A 308 -1.64 -15.11 14.59
N ALA A 309 -1.82 -13.83 14.92
CA ALA A 309 -1.19 -12.75 14.15
C ALA A 309 0.32 -12.69 14.43
N ALA A 310 1.11 -12.40 13.40
CA ALA A 310 2.53 -12.17 13.57
C ALA A 310 2.75 -10.75 14.16
N GLY A 311 3.34 -10.67 15.35
CA GLY A 311 3.76 -9.43 16.00
C GLY A 311 2.65 -8.40 16.28
N PRO A 312 3.00 -7.28 16.92
CA PRO A 312 2.10 -6.15 17.12
C PRO A 312 1.90 -5.41 15.78
N ALA A 313 0.67 -5.45 15.25
CA ALA A 313 0.28 -4.67 14.08
C ALA A 313 -0.30 -3.32 14.50
N VAL A 314 0.11 -2.24 13.82
CA VAL A 314 -0.33 -0.87 14.12
C VAL A 314 -1.09 -0.22 12.95
N ALA A 315 -1.30 -0.96 11.85
CA ALA A 315 -2.12 -0.55 10.71
C ALA A 315 -3.59 -0.99 10.87
N ASN A 316 -4.30 -1.13 9.76
CA ASN A 316 -5.68 -1.61 9.73
C ASN A 316 -5.81 -3.06 9.23
N PHE A 317 -4.81 -3.91 9.45
CA PHE A 317 -4.80 -5.30 9.02
C PHE A 317 -3.88 -6.17 9.90
N LEU A 318 -4.11 -7.48 9.87
CA LEU A 318 -3.26 -8.49 10.49
C LEU A 318 -2.61 -9.38 9.44
N PHE A 319 -1.36 -9.73 9.69
CA PHE A 319 -0.61 -10.75 8.97
C PHE A 319 -0.71 -12.06 9.73
N VAL A 320 -1.14 -13.13 9.06
CA VAL A 320 -1.47 -14.42 9.70
C VAL A 320 -0.86 -15.56 8.92
N ARG A 321 0.03 -16.35 9.55
CA ARG A 321 0.52 -17.59 8.96
C ARG A 321 -0.51 -18.70 9.09
N VAL A 322 -0.86 -19.33 7.98
CA VAL A 322 -1.89 -20.37 7.91
C VAL A 322 -1.37 -21.67 7.30
N GLY A 323 -0.10 -21.69 6.88
CA GLY A 323 0.55 -22.81 6.21
C GLY A 323 0.26 -22.81 4.71
N ASP A 324 -0.88 -23.29 4.27
CA ASP A 324 -1.35 -23.21 2.88
C ASP A 324 -2.32 -22.05 2.72
N ALA A 325 -1.78 -20.89 2.30
CA ALA A 325 -2.57 -19.67 2.19
C ALA A 325 -3.56 -19.71 1.00
N GLU A 326 -3.23 -20.39 -0.07
CA GLU A 326 -4.13 -20.51 -1.23
C GLU A 326 -5.32 -21.40 -0.91
N ALA A 327 -5.10 -22.56 -0.28
CA ALA A 327 -6.19 -23.45 0.15
C ALA A 327 -7.10 -22.76 1.18
N MET A 328 -6.53 -22.03 2.15
CA MET A 328 -7.30 -21.27 3.13
C MET A 328 -8.11 -20.15 2.47
N ASN A 329 -7.50 -19.40 1.56
CA ASN A 329 -8.18 -18.34 0.80
C ASN A 329 -9.35 -18.90 0.00
N GLU A 330 -9.15 -20.00 -0.73
CA GLU A 330 -10.21 -20.64 -1.50
C GLU A 330 -11.37 -21.11 -0.60
N ALA A 331 -11.06 -21.68 0.56
CA ALA A 331 -12.07 -22.11 1.53
C ALA A 331 -12.87 -20.92 2.11
N LEU A 332 -12.23 -19.77 2.32
CA LEU A 332 -12.88 -18.52 2.74
C LEU A 332 -13.72 -17.91 1.63
N LEU A 333 -13.22 -17.87 0.39
CA LEU A 333 -13.97 -17.39 -0.78
C LEU A 333 -15.29 -18.14 -0.96
N ARG A 334 -15.28 -19.47 -0.84
CA ARG A 334 -16.50 -20.29 -0.90
C ARG A 334 -17.53 -19.96 0.20
N ARG A 335 -17.13 -19.25 1.24
CA ARG A 335 -17.98 -18.80 2.36
C ARG A 335 -18.24 -17.30 2.33
N GLY A 336 -17.87 -16.62 1.24
CA GLY A 336 -18.12 -15.21 1.07
C GLY A 336 -17.15 -14.27 1.81
N ALA A 337 -16.00 -14.78 2.29
CA ALA A 337 -14.98 -13.95 2.90
C ALA A 337 -13.78 -13.80 1.96
N ILE A 338 -13.55 -12.58 1.47
CA ILE A 338 -12.41 -12.24 0.59
C ILE A 338 -11.27 -11.71 1.45
N VAL A 339 -10.15 -12.44 1.51
CA VAL A 339 -8.91 -12.03 2.18
C VAL A 339 -7.76 -11.96 1.18
N ARG A 340 -6.56 -11.59 1.61
CA ARG A 340 -5.40 -11.45 0.71
C ARG A 340 -4.37 -12.56 0.95
N PRO A 341 -4.21 -13.54 0.05
CA PRO A 341 -3.06 -14.43 0.06
C PRO A 341 -1.80 -13.65 -0.32
N LEU A 342 -0.67 -13.99 0.30
CA LEU A 342 0.55 -13.20 0.24
C LEU A 342 1.67 -13.84 -0.59
N GLY A 343 1.36 -14.79 -1.46
CA GLY A 343 2.34 -15.38 -2.37
C GLY A 343 3.08 -14.34 -3.21
N SER A 344 2.35 -13.42 -3.82
CA SER A 344 2.92 -12.29 -4.61
C SER A 344 3.69 -11.26 -3.77
N PHE A 345 3.53 -11.28 -2.44
CA PHE A 345 4.30 -10.45 -1.50
C PHE A 345 5.52 -11.16 -0.94
N GLY A 346 5.77 -12.41 -1.32
CA GLY A 346 6.89 -13.21 -0.82
C GLY A 346 6.62 -13.98 0.48
N ALA A 347 5.35 -14.18 0.85
CA ALA A 347 4.93 -14.92 2.04
C ALA A 347 3.78 -15.89 1.68
N ALA A 348 4.11 -16.95 0.94
CA ALA A 348 3.13 -17.90 0.40
C ALA A 348 2.40 -18.73 1.46
N ASP A 349 2.91 -18.74 2.71
CA ASP A 349 2.33 -19.40 3.86
C ASP A 349 1.35 -18.52 4.66
N ALA A 350 1.11 -17.27 4.21
CA ALA A 350 0.41 -16.27 5.00
C ALA A 350 -0.73 -15.58 4.27
N LEU A 351 -1.70 -15.11 5.04
CA LEU A 351 -2.78 -14.22 4.64
C LEU A 351 -2.62 -12.85 5.28
N ARG A 352 -3.05 -11.81 4.59
CA ARG A 352 -3.31 -10.49 5.17
C ARG A 352 -4.81 -10.28 5.26
N ILE A 353 -5.30 -9.95 6.44
CA ILE A 353 -6.72 -9.77 6.73
C ILE A 353 -6.93 -8.33 7.22
N THR A 354 -7.70 -7.57 6.46
CA THR A 354 -8.03 -6.17 6.78
C THR A 354 -9.08 -6.12 7.88
N ALA A 355 -8.98 -5.17 8.80
CA ALA A 355 -10.03 -4.88 9.78
C ALA A 355 -11.23 -4.23 9.07
N GLY A 356 -12.39 -4.89 9.13
CA GLY A 356 -13.66 -4.38 8.65
C GLY A 356 -14.47 -3.73 9.77
N THR A 357 -15.78 -3.65 9.60
CA THR A 357 -16.71 -3.41 10.70
C THR A 357 -16.74 -4.61 11.65
N LEU A 358 -17.24 -4.42 12.87
CA LEU A 358 -17.41 -5.53 13.82
C LEU A 358 -18.27 -6.68 13.28
N ASP A 359 -19.29 -6.33 12.48
CA ASP A 359 -20.18 -7.28 11.80
C ASP A 359 -19.45 -8.08 10.70
N GLU A 360 -18.56 -7.42 9.93
CA GLU A 360 -17.73 -8.12 8.93
C GLU A 360 -16.67 -9.02 9.59
N VAL A 361 -16.13 -8.61 10.72
CA VAL A 361 -15.19 -9.42 11.51
C VAL A 361 -15.89 -10.64 12.12
N ALA A 362 -17.14 -10.48 12.60
CA ALA A 362 -17.95 -11.59 13.11
C ALA A 362 -18.24 -12.60 11.99
N PHE A 363 -18.63 -12.12 10.81
CA PHE A 363 -18.86 -12.96 9.61
C PHE A 363 -17.61 -13.78 9.24
N LEU A 364 -16.43 -13.16 9.25
CA LEU A 364 -15.17 -13.89 9.05
C LEU A 364 -14.97 -15.00 10.10
N GLY A 365 -15.34 -14.72 11.35
CA GLY A 365 -15.27 -15.71 12.45
C GLY A 365 -16.13 -16.94 12.19
N GLU A 366 -17.37 -16.73 11.71
CA GLU A 366 -18.29 -17.79 11.32
C GLU A 366 -17.72 -18.61 10.14
N ALA A 367 -17.18 -17.93 9.12
CA ALA A 367 -16.56 -18.57 7.97
C ALA A 367 -15.35 -19.46 8.38
N LEU A 368 -14.49 -18.97 9.26
CA LEU A 368 -13.34 -19.71 9.78
C LEU A 368 -13.76 -20.92 10.62
N ALA A 369 -14.76 -20.76 11.50
CA ALA A 369 -15.30 -21.86 12.31
C ALA A 369 -15.89 -22.96 11.43
N ALA A 370 -16.60 -22.62 10.37
CA ALA A 370 -17.17 -23.56 9.42
C ALA A 370 -16.13 -24.33 8.58
N ILE A 371 -14.94 -23.77 8.36
CA ILE A 371 -13.83 -24.46 7.69
C ILE A 371 -13.24 -25.54 8.60
N ARG A 372 -13.20 -25.32 9.90
CA ARG A 372 -12.60 -26.24 10.91
C ARG A 372 -13.58 -27.32 11.39
N ALA A 373 -14.88 -27.11 11.24
CA ALA A 373 -15.85 -28.12 11.62
C ALA A 373 -15.62 -29.41 10.81
N PRO A 374 -15.52 -30.58 11.44
CA PRO A 374 -15.44 -31.84 10.70
C PRO A 374 -16.66 -31.96 9.80
N VAL A 375 -16.44 -32.31 8.52
CA VAL A 375 -17.52 -32.61 7.59
C VAL A 375 -18.40 -33.67 8.25
N ALA A 376 -19.63 -33.33 8.63
CA ALA A 376 -20.57 -34.31 9.15
C ALA A 376 -20.75 -35.37 8.05
N THR A 377 -20.20 -36.58 8.31
CA THR A 377 -20.45 -37.71 7.42
C THR A 377 -21.92 -37.98 7.41
N ALA A 378 -22.55 -37.78 6.22
CA ALA A 378 -23.94 -38.12 6.04
C ALA A 378 -24.16 -39.58 6.50
N PRO A 379 -25.23 -39.88 7.25
CA PRO A 379 -25.49 -41.27 7.64
C PRO A 379 -25.66 -42.07 6.35
N THR A 380 -24.83 -43.08 6.16
CA THR A 380 -24.98 -44.09 5.13
C THR A 380 -26.37 -44.75 5.35
N ARG A 381 -27.28 -44.55 4.41
CA ARG A 381 -28.54 -45.27 4.34
C ARG A 381 -28.36 -46.68 3.78
#